data_83597b54de89bc022213fcb661cbec28
#
_entry.id   83597b54de89bc022213fcb661cbec28
#
_cell.length_a   1.000
_cell.length_b   1.000
_cell.length_c   1.000
_cell.angle_alpha   90.00
_cell.angle_beta   90.00
_cell.angle_gamma   90.00
#
_symmetry.space_group_name_H-M   'P 1'
#
loop_
_entity.id
_entity.type
_entity.pdbx_description
1 polymer ?
#
loop_
_entity_poly.entity_id
_entity_poly.type
_entity_poly.pdbx_seq_one_letter_code
_entity_poly.pdbx_strand_id
1 'polypeptide(L)'
;MNLNSKDWKNKKESDLNSICLDVRTKDEFDEGYINGAINVDFYDSANFVSHLSNIDKKKSCYVYCKSGKRSYAACEIMKDLGFKNVYNLESGYMGWVENGYETIG
;
A
#
# COMPACT_ATOMS: atom_id res chain seq x y z
N MET A 1 -3.30 -2.72 -10.21
CA MET A 1 -4.28 -1.76 -10.77
C MET A 1 -4.17 -0.42 -10.05
N ASN A 2 -4.08 0.67 -10.79
CA ASN A 2 -4.09 2.01 -10.19
C ASN A 2 -5.51 2.44 -9.90
N LEU A 3 -5.73 2.95 -8.68
CA LEU A 3 -7.01 3.51 -8.28
C LEU A 3 -6.81 4.92 -7.73
N ASN A 4 -7.75 5.82 -8.01
CA ASN A 4 -7.74 7.13 -7.36
C ASN A 4 -8.04 6.98 -5.87
N SER A 5 -7.83 8.05 -5.10
CA SER A 5 -7.98 8.00 -3.64
C SER A 5 -9.37 7.54 -3.20
N LYS A 6 -10.41 8.05 -3.84
CA LYS A 6 -11.78 7.71 -3.49
C LYS A 6 -12.08 6.23 -3.70
N ASP A 7 -11.74 5.72 -4.89
CA ASP A 7 -12.03 4.33 -5.25
C ASP A 7 -11.19 3.36 -4.41
N TRP A 8 -9.91 3.69 -4.19
CA TRP A 8 -9.03 2.89 -3.36
C TRP A 8 -9.55 2.80 -1.92
N LYS A 9 -9.93 3.95 -1.37
CA LYS A 9 -10.48 4.03 -0.02
C LYS A 9 -11.76 3.20 0.11
N ASN A 10 -12.70 3.41 -0.81
CA ASN A 10 -14.00 2.72 -0.76
C ASN A 10 -13.85 1.21 -0.90
N LYS A 11 -13.00 0.77 -1.82
CA LYS A 11 -12.76 -0.65 -2.04
C LYS A 11 -12.10 -1.29 -0.84
N LYS A 12 -11.09 -0.63 -0.26
CA LYS A 12 -10.40 -1.11 0.94
C LYS A 12 -11.35 -1.25 2.12
N GLU A 13 -12.22 -0.26 2.33
CA GLU A 13 -13.17 -0.26 3.45
C GLU A 13 -14.20 -1.37 3.33
N SER A 14 -14.57 -1.76 2.11
CA SER A 14 -15.52 -2.84 1.89
C SER A 14 -14.87 -4.23 1.89
N ASP A 15 -13.54 -4.28 1.87
CA ASP A 15 -12.77 -5.53 1.78
C ASP A 15 -12.13 -5.83 3.14
N LEU A 16 -12.89 -6.45 4.03
CA LEU A 16 -12.47 -6.67 5.41
C LEU A 16 -11.35 -7.70 5.56
N ASN A 17 -11.12 -8.53 4.55
CA ASN A 17 -10.06 -9.54 4.58
C ASN A 17 -8.92 -9.15 3.63
N SER A 18 -8.45 -7.93 3.79
CA SER A 18 -7.40 -7.38 2.95
C SER A 18 -6.19 -6.99 3.78
N ILE A 19 -5.10 -6.70 3.07
CA ILE A 19 -3.84 -6.23 3.66
C ILE A 19 -3.54 -4.86 3.08
N CYS A 20 -3.14 -3.93 3.95
CA CYS A 20 -2.71 -2.59 3.54
C CYS A 20 -1.21 -2.47 3.79
N LEU A 21 -0.45 -2.14 2.74
CA LEU A 21 1.00 -1.99 2.82
C LEU A 21 1.41 -0.55 2.54
N ASP A 22 2.13 0.02 3.50
CA ASP A 22 2.82 1.29 3.35
C ASP A 22 4.26 0.97 2.97
N VAL A 23 4.64 1.25 1.72
CA VAL A 23 5.97 0.89 1.22
C VAL A 23 6.96 2.07 1.28
N ARG A 24 6.62 3.09 2.08
CA ARG A 24 7.52 4.21 2.37
C ARG A 24 8.59 3.78 3.37
N THR A 25 9.52 4.69 3.65
CA THR A 25 10.51 4.46 4.69
C THR A 25 9.85 4.50 6.08
N LYS A 26 10.55 3.94 7.07
CA LYS A 26 10.07 3.98 8.45
C LYS A 26 9.88 5.42 8.96
N ASP A 27 10.80 6.30 8.60
CA ASP A 27 10.71 7.71 9.01
C ASP A 27 9.44 8.38 8.47
N GLU A 28 9.12 8.13 7.22
CA GLU A 28 7.87 8.63 6.63
C GLU A 28 6.65 8.05 7.35
N PHE A 29 6.67 6.76 7.62
CA PHE A 29 5.57 6.07 8.32
C PHE A 29 5.37 6.63 9.72
N ASP A 30 6.45 6.88 10.44
CA ASP A 30 6.38 7.40 11.82
C ASP A 30 5.77 8.80 11.91
N GLU A 31 5.80 9.56 10.81
CA GLU A 31 5.18 10.89 10.75
C GLU A 31 3.66 10.85 10.55
N GLY A 32 3.13 9.69 10.14
CA GLY A 32 1.71 9.51 9.90
C GLY A 32 1.47 8.46 8.84
N TYR A 33 0.36 7.74 8.94
CA TYR A 33 0.05 6.65 8.02
C TYR A 33 -1.46 6.40 7.94
N ILE A 34 -1.87 5.61 6.97
CA ILE A 34 -3.27 5.22 6.80
C ILE A 34 -3.59 4.08 7.78
N ASN A 35 -4.72 4.18 8.48
CA ASN A 35 -5.13 3.21 9.47
C ASN A 35 -5.08 1.78 8.93
N GLY A 36 -4.47 0.89 9.68
CA GLY A 36 -4.35 -0.53 9.33
C GLY A 36 -3.14 -0.85 8.48
N ALA A 37 -2.35 0.14 8.08
CA ALA A 37 -1.19 -0.10 7.22
C ALA A 37 -0.04 -0.78 7.98
N ILE A 38 0.61 -1.71 7.29
CA ILE A 38 1.85 -2.34 7.73
C ILE A 38 2.97 -1.72 6.92
N ASN A 39 4.01 -1.22 7.60
CA ASN A 39 5.13 -0.56 6.92
C ASN A 39 6.18 -1.60 6.49
N VAL A 40 6.44 -1.63 5.19
CA VAL A 40 7.49 -2.48 4.61
C VAL A 40 8.24 -1.63 3.59
N ASP A 41 9.42 -1.15 3.96
CA ASP A 41 10.20 -0.22 3.14
C ASP A 41 10.60 -0.85 1.81
N PHE A 42 10.13 -0.25 0.72
CA PHE A 42 10.42 -0.71 -0.64
C PHE A 42 11.92 -0.66 -0.96
N TYR A 43 12.65 0.27 -0.38
CA TYR A 43 14.09 0.41 -0.61
C TYR A 43 14.92 -0.68 0.07
N ASP A 44 14.38 -1.34 1.07
CA ASP A 44 15.00 -2.51 1.69
C ASP A 44 14.53 -3.76 0.95
N SER A 45 15.09 -3.98 -0.22
CA SER A 45 14.63 -5.00 -1.17
C SER A 45 14.55 -6.41 -0.57
N ALA A 46 15.55 -6.82 0.19
CA ALA A 46 15.59 -8.16 0.77
C ALA A 46 14.45 -8.34 1.78
N ASN A 47 14.25 -7.37 2.66
CA ASN A 47 13.19 -7.42 3.66
C ASN A 47 11.81 -7.32 3.00
N PHE A 48 11.69 -6.49 1.96
CA PHE A 48 10.44 -6.35 1.22
C PHE A 48 9.99 -7.68 0.62
N VAL A 49 10.86 -8.35 -0.12
CA VAL A 49 10.56 -9.64 -0.73
C VAL A 49 10.30 -10.72 0.32
N SER A 50 11.10 -10.73 1.40
CA SER A 50 10.92 -11.67 2.51
C SER A 50 9.54 -11.50 3.16
N HIS A 51 9.12 -10.25 3.39
CA HIS A 51 7.82 -9.97 3.98
C HIS A 51 6.69 -10.44 3.06
N LEU A 52 6.81 -10.21 1.75
CA LEU A 52 5.80 -10.64 0.77
C LEU A 52 5.62 -12.14 0.76
N SER A 53 6.67 -12.91 1.02
CA SER A 53 6.60 -14.37 1.01
C SER A 53 5.72 -14.94 2.14
N ASN A 54 5.45 -14.12 3.16
CA ASN A 54 4.62 -14.51 4.30
C ASN A 54 3.15 -14.08 4.15
N ILE A 55 2.81 -13.42 3.04
CA ILE A 55 1.45 -12.95 2.79
C ILE A 55 0.72 -13.94 1.89
N ASP A 56 -0.53 -14.26 2.24
CA ASP A 56 -1.40 -15.09 1.41
C ASP A 56 -1.70 -14.34 0.10
N LYS A 57 -1.25 -14.92 -1.01
CA LYS A 57 -1.38 -14.30 -2.35
C LYS A 57 -2.81 -14.21 -2.86
N LYS A 58 -3.74 -14.87 -2.19
CA LYS A 58 -5.17 -14.80 -2.50
C LYS A 58 -5.83 -13.56 -1.90
N LYS A 59 -5.22 -12.95 -0.90
CA LYS A 59 -5.75 -11.75 -0.28
C LYS A 59 -5.58 -10.54 -1.18
N SER A 60 -6.53 -9.62 -1.11
CA SER A 60 -6.40 -8.32 -1.76
C SER A 60 -5.39 -7.47 -0.99
N CYS A 61 -4.51 -6.80 -1.71
CA CYS A 61 -3.50 -5.94 -1.12
C CYS A 61 -3.69 -4.51 -1.61
N TYR A 62 -3.77 -3.59 -0.67
CA TYR A 62 -3.90 -2.15 -0.91
C TYR A 62 -2.57 -1.52 -0.56
N VAL A 63 -1.88 -0.98 -1.56
CA VAL A 63 -0.49 -0.55 -1.44
C VAL A 63 -0.37 0.94 -1.71
N TYR A 64 0.42 1.64 -0.90
CA TYR A 64 0.65 3.06 -1.12
C TYR A 64 2.07 3.47 -0.74
N CYS A 65 2.52 4.55 -1.34
CA CYS A 65 3.72 5.27 -0.93
C CYS A 65 3.37 6.77 -0.84
N LYS A 66 4.34 7.65 -0.94
CA LYS A 66 4.09 9.09 -0.83
C LYS A 66 3.34 9.63 -2.06
N SER A 67 3.79 9.29 -3.26
CA SER A 67 3.28 9.86 -4.53
C SER A 67 2.70 8.82 -5.48
N GLY A 68 2.70 7.54 -5.11
CA GLY A 68 2.20 6.45 -5.95
C GLY A 68 3.25 5.77 -6.81
N LYS A 69 4.48 6.27 -6.87
CA LYS A 69 5.53 5.71 -7.75
C LYS A 69 6.19 4.45 -7.20
N ARG A 70 6.67 4.50 -5.96
CA ARG A 70 7.27 3.32 -5.31
C ARG A 70 6.24 2.21 -5.18
N SER A 71 5.02 2.57 -4.81
CA SER A 71 3.94 1.59 -4.65
C SER A 71 3.50 1.00 -5.98
N TYR A 72 3.57 1.77 -7.07
CA TYR A 72 3.31 1.22 -8.40
C TYR A 72 4.31 0.12 -8.72
N ALA A 73 5.60 0.38 -8.50
CA ALA A 73 6.66 -0.60 -8.72
C ALA A 73 6.49 -1.81 -7.80
N ALA A 74 6.12 -1.58 -6.54
CA ALA A 74 5.84 -2.66 -5.59
C ALA A 74 4.71 -3.55 -6.07
N CYS A 75 3.63 -2.96 -6.59
CA CYS A 75 2.50 -3.72 -7.14
C CYS A 75 2.92 -4.58 -8.33
N GLU A 76 3.78 -4.07 -9.20
CA GLU A 76 4.28 -4.84 -10.34
C GLU A 76 5.08 -6.06 -9.88
N ILE A 77 5.95 -5.89 -8.89
CA ILE A 77 6.71 -6.99 -8.29
C ILE A 77 5.76 -8.01 -7.67
N MET A 78 4.75 -7.55 -6.94
CA MET A 78 3.78 -8.43 -6.29
C MET A 78 3.00 -9.25 -7.32
N LYS A 79 2.59 -8.64 -8.42
CA LYS A 79 1.91 -9.35 -9.51
C LYS A 79 2.81 -10.44 -10.09
N ASP A 80 4.08 -10.14 -10.32
CA ASP A 80 5.05 -11.11 -10.82
C ASP A 80 5.26 -12.27 -9.85
N LEU A 81 5.09 -12.03 -8.56
CA LEU A 81 5.20 -13.05 -7.52
C LEU A 81 3.90 -13.86 -7.34
N GLY A 82 2.86 -13.56 -8.10
CA GLY A 82 1.62 -14.31 -8.10
C GLY A 82 0.47 -13.71 -7.29
N PHE A 83 0.61 -12.49 -6.78
CA PHE A 83 -0.50 -11.79 -6.12
C PHE A 83 -1.53 -11.41 -7.19
N LYS A 84 -2.79 -11.78 -6.98
CA LYS A 84 -3.85 -11.60 -7.98
C LYS A 84 -4.57 -10.27 -7.86
N ASN A 85 -4.72 -9.76 -6.65
CA ASN A 85 -5.53 -8.57 -6.37
C ASN A 85 -4.67 -7.53 -5.66
N VAL A 86 -4.02 -6.66 -6.45
CA VAL A 86 -3.12 -5.64 -5.94
C VAL A 86 -3.56 -4.27 -6.45
N TYR A 87 -3.78 -3.33 -5.55
CA TYR A 87 -4.33 -2.01 -5.86
C TYR A 87 -3.40 -0.92 -5.37
N ASN A 88 -2.91 -0.10 -6.31
CA ASN A 88 -2.04 1.03 -6.00
C ASN A 88 -2.87 2.29 -5.76
N LEU A 89 -2.58 2.98 -4.67
CA LEU A 89 -3.12 4.32 -4.42
C LEU A 89 -2.36 5.30 -5.31
N GLU A 90 -2.95 5.64 -6.44
CA GLU A 90 -2.29 6.39 -7.51
C GLU A 90 -1.73 7.74 -7.06
N SER A 91 -2.49 8.49 -6.27
CA SER A 91 -2.05 9.80 -5.76
C SER A 91 -1.20 9.72 -4.49
N GLY A 92 -1.04 8.52 -3.94
CA GLY A 92 -0.24 8.28 -2.74
C GLY A 92 -0.79 8.91 -1.48
N TYR A 93 0.02 8.87 -0.43
CA TYR A 93 -0.32 9.45 0.85
C TYR A 93 -0.56 10.96 0.75
N MET A 94 0.18 11.64 -0.14
CA MET A 94 -0.03 13.08 -0.39
C MET A 94 -1.46 13.37 -0.82
N GLY A 95 -1.95 12.65 -1.82
CA GLY A 95 -3.31 12.82 -2.29
C GLY A 95 -4.35 12.44 -1.26
N TRP A 96 -4.07 11.41 -0.46
CA TRP A 96 -4.94 10.98 0.64
C TRP A 96 -5.14 12.13 1.63
N VAL A 97 -4.04 12.77 2.06
CA VAL A 97 -4.09 13.90 2.99
C VAL A 97 -4.77 15.11 2.39
N GLU A 98 -4.47 15.43 1.13
CA GLU A 98 -5.09 16.56 0.42
C GLU A 98 -6.62 16.41 0.32
N ASN A 99 -7.10 15.18 0.22
CA ASN A 99 -8.53 14.90 0.20
C ASN A 99 -9.17 14.97 1.60
N GLY A 100 -8.38 15.20 2.62
CA GLY A 100 -8.87 15.29 3.99
C GLY A 100 -9.24 13.96 4.61
N TYR A 101 -8.75 12.85 4.06
CA TYR A 101 -9.04 11.52 4.59
C TYR A 101 -8.23 11.25 5.86
N GLU A 102 -8.77 10.40 6.73
CA GLU A 102 -8.24 10.17 8.07
C GLU A 102 -6.88 9.49 8.04
N THR A 103 -6.00 9.94 8.95
CA THR A 103 -4.67 9.37 9.14
C THR A 103 -4.40 9.12 10.61
N ILE A 104 -3.42 8.26 10.89
CA ILE A 104 -2.92 7.98 12.24
C ILE A 104 -1.58 8.69 12.40
N GLY A 105 -1.37 9.33 13.53
CA GLY A 105 -0.10 9.99 13.84
C GLY A 105 -0.07 11.49 13.75
#